data_d539672cdec009e716d25ebc168e846e
#
_entry.id   d539672cdec009e716d25ebc168e846e
#
_cell.length_a   1.000
_cell.length_b   1.000
_cell.length_c   1.000
_cell.angle_alpha   90.00
_cell.angle_beta   90.00
_cell.angle_gamma   90.00
#
_symmetry.space_group_name_H-M   'P 1'
#
loop_
_entity.id
_entity.type
_entity.pdbx_description
1 polymer ?
#
loop_
_entity_poly.entity_id
_entity_poly.type
_entity_poly.pdbx_seq_one_letter_code
_entity_poly.pdbx_strand_id
1 'polypeptide(L)'
;MSVKSVPIERDVTPGLTYPALAGSDVRAPSVAAVVVCILLVALTLRPGIVSMGPLLTAIIDELGLTHTQASLLTTIPTLLMGLLALPAPWLAHRFGRDRIILLALIVLGAAIILRALAGSIGQLFASTAAVGAGIAVAGTLFSSYVKARSPNRIALFMGIYATAIGLGSTVAAVATGPIDQLIGDWRWAGGFWVLPALLAIMAWVGIEHRSLRAPVSTSSTQMPRMPLRNPTAWLIALFFACNNLVFYALIAWLAPMYIERGESASSAGLILASYTLGFMLANPVFGLLSRSDDRRLLLAASSSIALLGSLAMAVAPDAMPLVTAALAAFGTGGAFTLGMTLPLDNASTPEEAGAWTAFVMLQSYLVGAAGPLLVGYLRDSAGHFQSALWLLVAVGALMLLVTPFLQPYCCRR
;
A
#
# COMPACT_ATOMS: atom_id res chain seq x y z
N MET A 1 -7.01 11.71 -68.85
CA MET A 1 -7.24 10.43 -68.14
C MET A 1 -7.69 10.76 -66.74
N SER A 2 -8.98 10.58 -66.51
CA SER A 2 -9.67 10.99 -65.25
C SER A 2 -9.63 9.77 -64.30
N VAL A 3 -9.02 9.96 -63.13
CA VAL A 3 -9.01 8.93 -62.06
C VAL A 3 -10.27 9.10 -61.23
N LYS A 4 -11.19 8.12 -61.34
CA LYS A 4 -12.38 8.02 -60.51
C LYS A 4 -11.98 7.66 -59.07
N SER A 5 -12.34 8.51 -58.12
CA SER A 5 -12.32 8.19 -56.70
C SER A 5 -13.40 7.18 -56.33
N VAL A 6 -13.00 6.07 -55.74
CA VAL A 6 -13.89 5.07 -55.15
C VAL A 6 -14.21 5.51 -53.72
N PRO A 7 -15.48 5.60 -53.28
CA PRO A 7 -15.83 5.89 -51.89
C PRO A 7 -15.54 4.66 -51.03
N ILE A 8 -14.74 4.82 -49.98
CA ILE A 8 -14.58 3.83 -48.90
C ILE A 8 -15.82 3.91 -48.02
N GLU A 9 -16.72 2.96 -48.21
CA GLU A 9 -17.84 2.69 -47.33
C GLU A 9 -17.28 2.21 -46.00
N ARG A 10 -17.35 3.04 -44.95
CA ARG A 10 -17.02 2.65 -43.58
C ARG A 10 -18.15 1.75 -43.07
N ASP A 11 -17.86 0.47 -43.05
CA ASP A 11 -18.69 -0.52 -42.34
C ASP A 11 -18.71 -0.14 -40.83
N VAL A 12 -19.79 0.53 -40.43
CA VAL A 12 -20.08 0.82 -39.03
C VAL A 12 -20.64 -0.47 -38.44
N THR A 13 -19.77 -1.27 -37.86
CA THR A 13 -20.20 -2.39 -37.00
C THR A 13 -21.14 -1.84 -35.94
N PRO A 14 -22.35 -2.44 -35.76
CA PRO A 14 -23.30 -1.97 -34.77
C PRO A 14 -22.67 -2.09 -33.36
N GLY A 15 -22.52 -0.96 -32.71
CA GLY A 15 -22.06 -0.89 -31.33
C GLY A 15 -22.87 -1.82 -30.47
N LEU A 16 -22.17 -2.60 -29.62
CA LEU A 16 -22.74 -3.32 -28.51
C LEU A 16 -23.48 -2.29 -27.61
N THR A 17 -24.75 -2.08 -27.90
CA THR A 17 -25.69 -1.42 -27.01
C THR A 17 -25.87 -2.33 -25.80
N TYR A 18 -25.21 -2.00 -24.71
CA TYR A 18 -25.57 -2.56 -23.42
C TYR A 18 -27.06 -2.26 -23.21
N PRO A 19 -27.89 -3.26 -22.85
CA PRO A 19 -29.29 -3.01 -22.58
C PRO A 19 -29.38 -1.98 -21.44
N ALA A 20 -29.89 -0.80 -21.76
CA ALA A 20 -30.28 0.16 -20.77
C ALA A 20 -31.34 -0.51 -19.91
N LEU A 21 -31.04 -0.70 -18.62
CA LEU A 21 -32.02 -1.11 -17.63
C LEU A 21 -33.09 -0.01 -17.57
N ALA A 22 -34.12 -0.15 -18.40
CA ALA A 22 -35.31 0.68 -18.37
C ALA A 22 -36.05 0.39 -17.07
N GLY A 23 -36.22 1.41 -16.25
CA GLY A 23 -37.22 1.39 -15.19
C GLY A 23 -36.69 1.34 -13.76
N SER A 24 -35.91 2.36 -13.35
CA SER A 24 -36.02 2.98 -12.01
C SER A 24 -35.26 4.31 -12.05
N ASP A 25 -35.82 5.35 -11.49
CA ASP A 25 -35.19 6.66 -11.23
C ASP A 25 -34.04 6.51 -10.23
N VAL A 26 -32.98 5.83 -10.68
CA VAL A 26 -31.78 5.60 -9.87
C VAL A 26 -30.85 6.78 -10.13
N ARG A 27 -31.02 7.89 -9.40
CA ARG A 27 -29.97 8.91 -9.34
C ARG A 27 -28.67 8.23 -8.94
N ALA A 28 -27.72 8.19 -9.87
CA ALA A 28 -26.35 7.78 -9.57
C ALA A 28 -25.83 8.63 -8.39
N PRO A 29 -25.05 8.07 -7.46
CA PRO A 29 -24.48 8.84 -6.36
C PRO A 29 -23.74 10.06 -6.93
N SER A 30 -23.87 11.23 -6.28
CA SER A 30 -23.20 12.43 -6.73
C SER A 30 -21.68 12.23 -6.73
N VAL A 31 -20.96 12.91 -7.61
CA VAL A 31 -19.49 12.85 -7.67
C VAL A 31 -18.88 13.17 -6.30
N ALA A 32 -19.47 14.14 -5.57
CA ALA A 32 -19.04 14.48 -4.22
C ALA A 32 -19.20 13.30 -3.24
N ALA A 33 -20.32 12.57 -3.29
CA ALA A 33 -20.53 11.39 -2.44
C ALA A 33 -19.47 10.29 -2.73
N VAL A 34 -19.16 10.05 -4.00
CA VAL A 34 -18.12 9.10 -4.40
C VAL A 34 -16.75 9.53 -3.88
N VAL A 35 -16.40 10.82 -3.97
CA VAL A 35 -15.13 11.37 -3.43
C VAL A 35 -15.05 11.19 -1.92
N VAL A 36 -16.13 11.52 -1.18
CA VAL A 36 -16.17 11.32 0.27
C VAL A 36 -15.97 9.85 0.64
N CYS A 37 -16.62 8.95 -0.08
CA CYS A 37 -16.45 7.51 0.13
C CYS A 37 -14.99 7.07 -0.11
N ILE A 38 -14.38 7.55 -1.20
CA ILE A 38 -12.97 7.27 -1.52
C ILE A 38 -12.04 7.77 -0.40
N LEU A 39 -12.23 9.00 0.05
CA LEU A 39 -11.43 9.59 1.12
C LEU A 39 -11.53 8.81 2.42
N LEU A 40 -12.75 8.52 2.89
CA LEU A 40 -12.97 7.84 4.16
C LEU A 40 -12.43 6.40 4.14
N VAL A 41 -12.66 5.66 3.05
CA VAL A 41 -12.10 4.30 2.93
C VAL A 41 -10.58 4.35 2.88
N ALA A 42 -9.99 5.24 2.07
CA ALA A 42 -8.54 5.34 1.93
C ALA A 42 -7.85 5.75 3.24
N LEU A 43 -8.41 6.73 3.97
CA LEU A 43 -7.92 7.17 5.27
C LEU A 43 -7.91 6.05 6.33
N THR A 44 -8.78 5.03 6.19
CA THR A 44 -8.90 3.92 7.13
C THR A 44 -7.86 2.83 6.92
N LEU A 45 -7.35 2.65 5.70
CA LEU A 45 -6.54 1.47 5.35
C LEU A 45 -5.13 1.44 5.96
N ARG A 46 -4.57 2.57 6.38
CA ARG A 46 -3.18 2.62 6.86
C ARG A 46 -3.01 2.80 8.37
N PRO A 47 -3.88 3.54 9.09
CA PRO A 47 -3.71 3.73 10.53
C PRO A 47 -3.57 2.43 11.31
N GLY A 48 -4.27 1.36 10.93
CA GLY A 48 -4.19 0.06 11.56
C GLY A 48 -2.78 -0.58 11.59
N ILE A 49 -1.90 -0.18 10.68
CA ILE A 49 -0.50 -0.64 10.62
C ILE A 49 0.44 0.43 11.20
N VAL A 50 0.32 1.67 10.72
CA VAL A 50 1.27 2.75 11.03
C VAL A 50 1.21 3.16 12.51
N SER A 51 0.02 3.11 13.13
CA SER A 51 -0.15 3.41 14.56
C SER A 51 0.63 2.46 15.49
N MET A 52 0.99 1.27 15.01
CA MET A 52 1.74 0.31 15.83
C MET A 52 3.17 0.77 16.09
N GLY A 53 3.81 1.50 15.16
CA GLY A 53 5.19 1.97 15.34
C GLY A 53 5.39 2.75 16.65
N PRO A 54 4.69 3.87 16.89
CA PRO A 54 4.81 4.64 18.14
C PRO A 54 4.44 3.87 19.40
N LEU A 55 3.57 2.83 19.31
CA LEU A 55 3.11 2.03 20.44
C LEU A 55 3.98 0.80 20.72
N LEU A 56 4.89 0.46 19.81
CA LEU A 56 5.55 -0.85 19.82
C LEU A 56 6.41 -1.07 21.05
N THR A 57 7.09 -0.02 21.55
CA THR A 57 7.89 -0.08 22.78
C THR A 57 7.02 -0.39 24.00
N ALA A 58 5.90 0.32 24.16
CA ALA A 58 4.96 0.07 25.26
C ALA A 58 4.38 -1.36 25.22
N ILE A 59 4.09 -1.87 24.01
CA ILE A 59 3.61 -3.25 23.82
C ILE A 59 4.69 -4.28 24.18
N ILE A 60 5.94 -4.04 23.79
CA ILE A 60 7.10 -4.89 24.14
C ILE A 60 7.28 -4.96 25.65
N ASP A 61 7.30 -3.81 26.32
CA ASP A 61 7.55 -3.69 27.75
C ASP A 61 6.44 -4.35 28.58
N GLU A 62 5.17 -4.14 28.21
CA GLU A 62 4.04 -4.68 28.96
C GLU A 62 3.87 -6.21 28.76
N LEU A 63 4.01 -6.69 27.50
CA LEU A 63 3.74 -8.08 27.18
C LEU A 63 5.00 -8.97 27.23
N GLY A 64 6.18 -8.41 27.49
CA GLY A 64 7.45 -9.13 27.55
C GLY A 64 7.83 -9.74 26.18
N LEU A 65 7.49 -9.07 25.08
CA LEU A 65 7.79 -9.55 23.74
C LEU A 65 9.26 -9.32 23.39
N THR A 66 9.83 -10.22 22.60
CA THR A 66 11.08 -9.91 21.88
C THR A 66 10.78 -8.95 20.71
N HIS A 67 11.78 -8.23 20.22
CA HIS A 67 11.63 -7.36 19.04
C HIS A 67 11.23 -8.17 17.80
N THR A 68 11.75 -9.40 17.69
CA THR A 68 11.33 -10.35 16.65
C THR A 68 9.83 -10.68 16.73
N GLN A 69 9.30 -10.93 17.92
CA GLN A 69 7.87 -11.17 18.11
C GLN A 69 7.02 -9.93 17.82
N ALA A 70 7.46 -8.78 18.31
CA ALA A 70 6.79 -7.50 18.11
C ALA A 70 6.71 -7.10 16.63
N SER A 71 7.73 -7.46 15.83
CA SER A 71 7.70 -7.22 14.38
C SER A 71 6.56 -7.94 13.66
N LEU A 72 5.98 -9.02 14.23
CA LEU A 72 4.82 -9.70 13.69
C LEU A 72 3.60 -8.79 13.57
N LEU A 73 3.51 -7.73 14.38
CA LEU A 73 2.43 -6.75 14.30
C LEU A 73 2.40 -5.97 12.98
N THR A 74 3.54 -5.88 12.29
CA THR A 74 3.63 -5.26 10.96
C THR A 74 3.83 -6.31 9.86
N THR A 75 4.54 -7.38 10.17
CA THR A 75 4.82 -8.49 9.23
C THR A 75 3.54 -9.21 8.80
N ILE A 76 2.67 -9.59 9.76
CA ILE A 76 1.44 -10.34 9.47
C ILE A 76 0.53 -9.56 8.52
N PRO A 77 0.18 -8.28 8.76
CA PRO A 77 -0.61 -7.51 7.81
C PRO A 77 0.04 -7.40 6.42
N THR A 78 1.35 -7.15 6.36
CA THR A 78 2.08 -7.03 5.09
C THR A 78 2.07 -8.33 4.30
N LEU A 79 2.28 -9.47 4.98
CA LEU A 79 2.20 -10.79 4.38
C LEU A 79 0.80 -11.06 3.81
N LEU A 80 -0.25 -10.74 4.56
CA LEU A 80 -1.63 -10.91 4.13
C LEU A 80 -2.01 -9.99 2.97
N MET A 81 -1.41 -8.79 2.86
CA MET A 81 -1.59 -7.92 1.70
C MET A 81 -1.10 -8.58 0.41
N GLY A 82 -0.01 -9.35 0.46
CA GLY A 82 0.44 -10.16 -0.67
C GLY A 82 -0.46 -11.36 -0.95
N LEU A 83 -0.72 -12.17 0.06
CA LEU A 83 -1.43 -13.44 -0.08
C LEU A 83 -2.90 -13.26 -0.49
N LEU A 84 -3.61 -12.30 0.12
CA LEU A 84 -5.03 -12.08 -0.13
C LEU A 84 -5.32 -11.20 -1.35
N ALA A 85 -4.31 -10.54 -1.92
CA ALA A 85 -4.45 -9.83 -3.19
C ALA A 85 -4.88 -10.78 -4.34
N LEU A 86 -4.48 -12.05 -4.30
CA LEU A 86 -4.82 -13.05 -5.32
C LEU A 86 -6.29 -13.51 -5.25
N PRO A 87 -6.83 -13.95 -4.09
CA PRO A 87 -8.20 -14.41 -3.99
C PRO A 87 -9.24 -13.27 -3.94
N ALA A 88 -8.84 -12.03 -3.64
CA ALA A 88 -9.78 -10.92 -3.51
C ALA A 88 -10.65 -10.67 -4.76
N PRO A 89 -10.11 -10.66 -6.01
CA PRO A 89 -10.94 -10.53 -7.20
C PRO A 89 -11.92 -11.69 -7.40
N TRP A 90 -11.54 -12.91 -7.06
CA TRP A 90 -12.43 -14.08 -7.10
C TRP A 90 -13.58 -13.96 -6.09
N LEU A 91 -13.27 -13.54 -4.85
CA LEU A 91 -14.29 -13.25 -3.83
C LEU A 91 -15.27 -12.18 -4.29
N ALA A 92 -14.75 -11.09 -4.87
CA ALA A 92 -15.56 -10.01 -5.41
C ALA A 92 -16.47 -10.48 -6.54
N HIS A 93 -15.97 -11.37 -7.39
CA HIS A 93 -16.74 -11.95 -8.48
C HIS A 93 -17.87 -12.87 -7.97
N ARG A 94 -17.58 -13.69 -6.95
CA ARG A 94 -18.55 -14.67 -6.42
C ARG A 94 -19.64 -14.04 -5.54
N PHE A 95 -19.29 -13.06 -4.73
CA PHE A 95 -20.18 -12.50 -3.68
C PHE A 95 -20.58 -11.03 -3.94
N GLY A 96 -20.02 -10.42 -4.97
CA GLY A 96 -20.20 -9.01 -5.30
C GLY A 96 -19.11 -8.14 -4.68
N ARG A 97 -18.46 -7.33 -5.53
CA ARG A 97 -17.33 -6.47 -5.14
C ARG A 97 -17.69 -5.56 -3.96
N ASP A 98 -18.83 -4.86 -4.04
CA ASP A 98 -19.19 -3.83 -3.06
C ASP A 98 -19.55 -4.46 -1.70
N ARG A 99 -20.10 -5.70 -1.70
CA ARG A 99 -20.34 -6.49 -0.48
C ARG A 99 -19.03 -6.94 0.17
N ILE A 100 -18.06 -7.39 -0.64
CA ILE A 100 -16.76 -7.84 -0.12
C ILE A 100 -15.96 -6.66 0.44
N ILE A 101 -16.01 -5.48 -0.19
CA ILE A 101 -15.39 -4.26 0.36
C ILE A 101 -16.03 -3.91 1.71
N LEU A 102 -17.37 -3.92 1.81
CA LEU A 102 -18.05 -3.68 3.08
C LEU A 102 -17.64 -4.70 4.16
N LEU A 103 -17.63 -5.99 3.81
CA LEU A 103 -17.20 -7.03 4.75
C LEU A 103 -15.76 -6.80 5.21
N ALA A 104 -14.86 -6.44 4.30
CA ALA A 104 -13.47 -6.16 4.63
C ALA A 104 -13.33 -4.95 5.58
N LEU A 105 -14.12 -3.89 5.38
CA LEU A 105 -14.16 -2.73 6.28
C LEU A 105 -14.72 -3.10 7.66
N ILE A 106 -15.76 -3.93 7.72
CA ILE A 106 -16.33 -4.43 8.99
C ILE A 106 -15.29 -5.28 9.72
N VAL A 107 -14.64 -6.21 9.02
CA VAL A 107 -13.55 -7.03 9.59
C VAL A 107 -12.43 -6.15 10.11
N LEU A 108 -12.02 -5.13 9.37
CA LEU A 108 -10.99 -4.18 9.79
C LEU A 108 -11.40 -3.43 11.06
N GLY A 109 -12.60 -2.85 11.11
CA GLY A 109 -13.10 -2.13 12.28
C GLY A 109 -13.24 -3.04 13.52
N ALA A 110 -13.85 -4.23 13.36
CA ALA A 110 -13.98 -5.21 14.43
C ALA A 110 -12.60 -5.69 14.93
N ALA A 111 -11.65 -5.90 14.03
CA ALA A 111 -10.31 -6.33 14.37
C ALA A 111 -9.53 -5.25 15.16
N ILE A 112 -9.71 -3.96 14.84
CA ILE A 112 -9.12 -2.86 15.62
C ILE A 112 -9.71 -2.85 17.05
N ILE A 113 -11.02 -3.06 17.21
CA ILE A 113 -11.64 -3.18 18.54
C ILE A 113 -11.11 -4.39 19.29
N LEU A 114 -11.07 -5.57 18.64
CA LEU A 114 -10.55 -6.79 19.27
C LEU A 114 -9.09 -6.64 19.68
N ARG A 115 -8.30 -5.88 18.92
CA ARG A 115 -6.91 -5.57 19.27
C ARG A 115 -6.82 -4.66 20.51
N ALA A 116 -7.69 -3.68 20.62
CA ALA A 116 -7.78 -2.83 21.81
C ALA A 116 -8.24 -3.60 23.07
N LEU A 117 -8.95 -4.69 22.90
CA LEU A 117 -9.42 -5.56 23.98
C LEU A 117 -8.51 -6.79 24.19
N ALA A 118 -7.35 -6.86 23.52
CA ALA A 118 -6.49 -8.03 23.59
C ALA A 118 -5.89 -8.21 24.99
N GLY A 119 -6.26 -9.28 25.65
CA GLY A 119 -5.73 -9.71 26.97
C GLY A 119 -4.60 -10.73 26.86
N SER A 120 -4.24 -11.17 25.65
CA SER A 120 -3.16 -12.14 25.42
C SER A 120 -2.43 -11.88 24.10
N ILE A 121 -1.18 -12.37 24.02
CA ILE A 121 -0.35 -12.26 22.82
C ILE A 121 -1.04 -12.94 21.62
N GLY A 122 -1.69 -14.10 21.83
CA GLY A 122 -2.43 -14.80 20.78
C GLY A 122 -3.59 -13.98 20.23
N GLN A 123 -4.37 -13.31 21.08
CA GLN A 123 -5.45 -12.40 20.66
C GLN A 123 -4.90 -11.18 19.92
N LEU A 124 -3.77 -10.62 20.34
CA LEU A 124 -3.10 -9.50 19.68
C LEU A 124 -2.69 -9.88 18.24
N PHE A 125 -2.07 -11.04 18.04
CA PHE A 125 -1.65 -11.49 16.72
C PHE A 125 -2.85 -11.90 15.84
N ALA A 126 -3.86 -12.58 16.41
CA ALA A 126 -5.06 -12.93 15.65
C ALA A 126 -5.84 -11.69 15.18
N SER A 127 -6.01 -10.69 16.06
CA SER A 127 -6.65 -9.42 15.68
C SER A 127 -5.81 -8.65 14.65
N THR A 128 -4.48 -8.67 14.78
CA THR A 128 -3.56 -8.07 13.80
C THR A 128 -3.66 -8.75 12.43
N ALA A 129 -3.82 -10.08 12.39
CA ALA A 129 -4.07 -10.80 11.15
C ALA A 129 -5.42 -10.40 10.52
N ALA A 130 -6.46 -10.24 11.32
CA ALA A 130 -7.76 -9.77 10.84
C ALA A 130 -7.70 -8.33 10.30
N VAL A 131 -6.94 -7.42 10.96
CA VAL A 131 -6.63 -6.07 10.43
C VAL A 131 -5.97 -6.18 9.07
N GLY A 132 -4.92 -7.00 8.94
CA GLY A 132 -4.20 -7.21 7.68
C GLY A 132 -5.11 -7.75 6.57
N ALA A 133 -5.97 -8.71 6.89
CA ALA A 133 -6.93 -9.29 5.94
C ALA A 133 -7.94 -8.23 5.45
N GLY A 134 -8.49 -7.43 6.35
CA GLY A 134 -9.39 -6.33 5.98
C GLY A 134 -8.73 -5.31 5.05
N ILE A 135 -7.51 -4.88 5.37
CA ILE A 135 -6.73 -3.94 4.53
C ILE A 135 -6.43 -4.56 3.16
N ALA A 136 -5.98 -5.81 3.12
CA ALA A 136 -5.60 -6.51 1.90
C ALA A 136 -6.76 -6.60 0.91
N VAL A 137 -7.91 -7.07 1.37
CA VAL A 137 -9.09 -7.28 0.53
C VAL A 137 -9.70 -5.93 0.10
N ALA A 138 -9.89 -5.00 1.03
CA ALA A 138 -10.44 -3.68 0.71
C ALA A 138 -9.52 -2.93 -0.26
N GLY A 139 -8.21 -2.85 0.01
CA GLY A 139 -7.24 -2.14 -0.82
C GLY A 139 -7.13 -2.70 -2.24
N THR A 140 -7.13 -4.03 -2.40
CA THR A 140 -7.08 -4.68 -3.71
C THR A 140 -8.32 -4.39 -4.55
N LEU A 141 -9.51 -4.44 -3.95
CA LEU A 141 -10.77 -4.25 -4.67
C LEU A 141 -11.11 -2.79 -4.92
N PHE A 142 -10.52 -1.88 -4.15
CA PHE A 142 -10.89 -0.47 -4.22
C PHE A 142 -10.49 0.18 -5.54
N SER A 143 -9.35 -0.19 -6.12
CA SER A 143 -8.93 0.26 -7.45
C SER A 143 -9.95 -0.12 -8.55
N SER A 144 -10.51 -1.32 -8.48
CA SER A 144 -11.56 -1.78 -9.40
C SER A 144 -12.89 -1.04 -9.18
N TYR A 145 -13.20 -0.66 -7.94
CA TYR A 145 -14.35 0.18 -7.59
C TYR A 145 -14.22 1.57 -8.22
N VAL A 146 -13.08 2.23 -8.05
CA VAL A 146 -12.80 3.55 -8.64
C VAL A 146 -12.94 3.51 -10.16
N LYS A 147 -12.34 2.50 -10.82
CA LYS A 147 -12.44 2.31 -12.27
C LYS A 147 -13.89 2.18 -12.75
N ALA A 148 -14.70 1.41 -12.04
CA ALA A 148 -16.11 1.19 -12.41
C ALA A 148 -16.99 2.43 -12.20
N ARG A 149 -16.72 3.23 -11.16
CA ARG A 149 -17.52 4.42 -10.84
C ARG A 149 -17.14 5.65 -11.65
N SER A 150 -15.91 5.75 -12.11
CA SER A 150 -15.39 6.95 -12.77
C SER A 150 -14.45 6.63 -13.91
N PRO A 151 -14.92 5.96 -14.98
CA PRO A 151 -14.07 5.49 -16.08
C PRO A 151 -13.35 6.63 -16.80
N ASN A 152 -13.95 7.83 -16.86
CA ASN A 152 -13.38 9.00 -17.57
C ASN A 152 -12.41 9.81 -16.70
N ARG A 153 -12.28 9.53 -15.40
CA ARG A 153 -11.45 10.28 -14.44
C ARG A 153 -10.66 9.37 -13.50
N ILE A 154 -10.27 8.19 -13.95
CA ILE A 154 -9.59 7.16 -13.14
C ILE A 154 -8.34 7.73 -12.49
N ALA A 155 -7.48 8.43 -13.25
CA ALA A 155 -6.24 8.99 -12.73
C ALA A 155 -6.47 9.99 -11.58
N LEU A 156 -7.49 10.86 -11.70
CA LEU A 156 -7.84 11.84 -10.66
C LEU A 156 -8.27 11.13 -9.36
N PHE A 157 -9.19 10.15 -9.47
CA PHE A 157 -9.71 9.46 -8.28
C PHE A 157 -8.68 8.53 -7.64
N MET A 158 -7.81 7.91 -8.44
CA MET A 158 -6.68 7.14 -7.91
C MET A 158 -5.64 8.04 -7.24
N GLY A 159 -5.43 9.26 -7.75
CA GLY A 159 -4.61 10.28 -7.10
C GLY A 159 -5.19 10.69 -5.74
N ILE A 160 -6.49 10.97 -5.66
CA ILE A 160 -7.20 11.27 -4.41
C ILE A 160 -7.07 10.09 -3.43
N TYR A 161 -7.28 8.87 -3.89
CA TYR A 161 -7.13 7.65 -3.09
C TYR A 161 -5.71 7.50 -2.52
N ALA A 162 -4.68 7.64 -3.34
CA ALA A 162 -3.29 7.53 -2.92
C ALA A 162 -2.91 8.64 -1.91
N THR A 163 -3.35 9.87 -2.16
CA THR A 163 -3.14 10.99 -1.23
C THR A 163 -3.83 10.76 0.11
N ALA A 164 -5.07 10.26 0.11
CA ALA A 164 -5.81 9.96 1.33
C ALA A 164 -5.16 8.82 2.13
N ILE A 165 -4.63 7.77 1.47
CA ILE A 165 -3.83 6.73 2.13
C ILE A 165 -2.60 7.33 2.82
N GLY A 166 -1.86 8.21 2.11
CA GLY A 166 -0.69 8.90 2.66
C GLY A 166 -1.04 9.78 3.85
N LEU A 167 -2.14 10.56 3.72
CA LEU A 167 -2.64 11.41 4.79
C LEU A 167 -3.03 10.58 6.03
N GLY A 168 -3.76 9.47 5.85
CA GLY A 168 -4.11 8.55 6.93
C GLY A 168 -2.88 7.98 7.65
N SER A 169 -1.83 7.62 6.89
CA SER A 169 -0.55 7.18 7.44
C SER A 169 0.12 8.26 8.28
N THR A 170 0.20 9.48 7.74
CA THR A 170 0.86 10.62 8.40
C THR A 170 0.12 11.04 9.67
N VAL A 171 -1.20 11.15 9.60
CA VAL A 171 -2.04 11.48 10.77
C VAL A 171 -1.90 10.40 11.85
N ALA A 172 -1.87 9.11 11.48
CA ALA A 172 -1.64 8.03 12.43
C ALA A 172 -0.26 8.13 13.09
N ALA A 173 0.78 8.42 12.32
CA ALA A 173 2.14 8.56 12.85
C ALA A 173 2.26 9.73 13.86
N VAL A 174 1.66 10.89 13.54
CA VAL A 174 1.70 12.08 14.41
C VAL A 174 0.83 11.91 15.66
N ALA A 175 -0.40 11.41 15.48
CA ALA A 175 -1.40 11.49 16.55
C ALA A 175 -1.31 10.34 17.57
N THR A 176 -0.78 9.16 17.18
CA THR A 176 -0.83 7.98 18.05
C THR A 176 0.01 8.15 19.30
N GLY A 177 1.23 8.71 19.24
CA GLY A 177 2.06 8.96 20.39
C GLY A 177 1.44 9.92 21.42
N PRO A 178 0.97 11.12 21.02
CA PRO A 178 0.21 12.01 21.90
C PRO A 178 -1.06 11.39 22.49
N ILE A 179 -1.81 10.62 21.72
CA ILE A 179 -3.01 9.92 22.21
C ILE A 179 -2.63 8.92 23.30
N ASP A 180 -1.55 8.14 23.09
CA ASP A 180 -1.04 7.20 24.08
C ASP A 180 -0.63 7.91 25.37
N GLN A 181 0.10 9.01 25.26
CA GLN A 181 0.49 9.82 26.44
C GLN A 181 -0.69 10.40 27.20
N LEU A 182 -1.78 10.80 26.51
CA LEU A 182 -2.98 11.35 27.14
C LEU A 182 -3.84 10.28 27.81
N ILE A 183 -3.94 9.10 27.20
CA ILE A 183 -4.79 8.00 27.70
C ILE A 183 -4.03 7.12 28.69
N GLY A 184 -2.70 6.98 28.52
CA GLY A 184 -1.84 6.13 29.34
C GLY A 184 -2.02 4.63 29.10
N ASP A 185 -2.63 4.25 27.96
CA ASP A 185 -2.84 2.84 27.57
C ASP A 185 -2.78 2.71 26.04
N TRP A 186 -1.77 1.98 25.55
CA TRP A 186 -1.56 1.72 24.13
C TRP A 186 -2.76 1.04 23.45
N ARG A 187 -3.56 0.27 24.21
CA ARG A 187 -4.74 -0.43 23.68
C ARG A 187 -5.77 0.55 23.15
N TRP A 188 -6.10 1.55 23.96
CA TRP A 188 -7.07 2.59 23.60
C TRP A 188 -6.51 3.56 22.56
N ALA A 189 -5.20 3.86 22.64
CA ALA A 189 -4.52 4.67 21.63
C ALA A 189 -4.56 3.99 20.24
N GLY A 190 -4.30 2.67 20.21
CA GLY A 190 -4.46 1.85 18.99
C GLY A 190 -5.93 1.68 18.57
N GLY A 191 -6.84 1.54 19.54
CA GLY A 191 -8.29 1.41 19.35
C GLY A 191 -8.96 2.66 18.78
N PHE A 192 -8.40 3.85 19.04
CA PHE A 192 -8.89 5.13 18.53
C PHE A 192 -9.08 5.10 16.99
N TRP A 193 -8.24 4.36 16.30
CA TRP A 193 -8.29 4.23 14.83
C TRP A 193 -9.47 3.43 14.30
N VAL A 194 -10.37 2.94 15.16
CA VAL A 194 -11.68 2.41 14.75
C VAL A 194 -12.61 3.51 14.23
N LEU A 195 -12.46 4.76 14.69
CA LEU A 195 -13.33 5.87 14.32
C LEU A 195 -13.35 6.12 12.80
N PRO A 196 -12.21 6.26 12.11
CA PRO A 196 -12.20 6.32 10.65
C PRO A 196 -12.86 5.11 9.98
N ALA A 197 -12.67 3.89 10.53
CA ALA A 197 -13.28 2.69 9.99
C ALA A 197 -14.80 2.71 10.09
N LEU A 198 -15.35 3.15 11.21
CA LEU A 198 -16.79 3.32 11.39
C LEU A 198 -17.37 4.37 10.43
N LEU A 199 -16.68 5.50 10.26
CA LEU A 199 -17.08 6.52 9.29
C LEU A 199 -17.06 5.98 7.86
N ALA A 200 -16.03 5.20 7.50
CA ALA A 200 -15.94 4.57 6.19
C ALA A 200 -17.07 3.55 5.96
N ILE A 201 -17.41 2.74 6.96
CA ILE A 201 -18.52 1.77 6.90
C ILE A 201 -19.84 2.50 6.73
N MET A 202 -20.11 3.54 7.52
CA MET A 202 -21.34 4.34 7.42
C MET A 202 -21.48 4.99 6.05
N ALA A 203 -20.40 5.61 5.55
CA ALA A 203 -20.40 6.23 4.23
C ALA A 203 -20.60 5.18 3.12
N TRP A 204 -19.95 4.02 3.23
CA TRP A 204 -20.10 2.93 2.27
C TRP A 204 -21.54 2.42 2.22
N VAL A 205 -22.14 2.12 3.36
CA VAL A 205 -23.53 1.66 3.45
C VAL A 205 -24.49 2.73 2.94
N GLY A 206 -24.29 4.01 3.29
CA GLY A 206 -25.15 5.11 2.87
C GLY A 206 -25.11 5.36 1.36
N ILE A 207 -23.92 5.31 0.76
CA ILE A 207 -23.71 5.65 -0.65
C ILE A 207 -23.97 4.44 -1.57
N GLU A 208 -23.55 3.24 -1.16
CA GLU A 208 -23.59 2.02 -1.97
C GLU A 208 -24.76 1.08 -1.62
N HIS A 209 -25.70 1.51 -0.78
CA HIS A 209 -26.82 0.66 -0.31
C HIS A 209 -27.60 -0.05 -1.45
N ARG A 210 -27.68 0.55 -2.62
CA ARG A 210 -28.37 -0.02 -3.80
C ARG A 210 -27.50 -1.06 -4.49
N SER A 211 -26.21 -0.79 -4.64
CA SER A 211 -25.23 -1.72 -5.21
C SER A 211 -25.07 -2.97 -4.34
N LEU A 212 -25.14 -2.82 -3.01
CA LEU A 212 -25.12 -3.93 -2.07
C LEU A 212 -26.32 -4.88 -2.21
N ARG A 213 -27.46 -4.39 -2.71
CA ARG A 213 -28.68 -5.19 -2.96
C ARG A 213 -28.77 -5.75 -4.37
N ALA A 214 -27.95 -5.27 -5.29
CA ALA A 214 -27.98 -5.73 -6.68
C ALA A 214 -27.58 -7.21 -6.82
N PRO A 215 -28.19 -7.96 -7.76
CA PRO A 215 -27.76 -9.32 -8.07
C PRO A 215 -26.32 -9.33 -8.56
N VAL A 216 -25.59 -10.39 -8.21
CA VAL A 216 -24.19 -10.56 -8.63
C VAL A 216 -24.17 -11.02 -10.08
N SER A 217 -23.55 -10.22 -10.96
CA SER A 217 -23.34 -10.59 -12.36
C SER A 217 -22.12 -11.52 -12.44
N THR A 218 -22.33 -12.78 -12.79
CA THR A 218 -21.28 -13.79 -12.96
C THR A 218 -20.74 -13.77 -14.39
N SER A 219 -19.77 -12.93 -14.66
CA SER A 219 -18.98 -12.99 -15.89
C SER A 219 -17.72 -13.85 -15.62
N SER A 220 -17.43 -14.83 -16.47
CA SER A 220 -16.29 -15.73 -16.29
C SER A 220 -14.97 -14.98 -16.46
N THR A 221 -14.27 -14.70 -15.37
CA THR A 221 -12.92 -14.14 -15.43
C THR A 221 -11.92 -15.29 -15.40
N GLN A 222 -11.29 -15.60 -16.54
CA GLN A 222 -10.14 -16.48 -16.55
C GLN A 222 -9.01 -15.83 -15.75
N MET A 223 -8.43 -16.56 -14.80
CA MET A 223 -7.22 -16.08 -14.10
C MET A 223 -6.08 -15.93 -15.12
N PRO A 224 -5.49 -14.74 -15.26
CA PRO A 224 -4.39 -14.53 -16.17
C PRO A 224 -3.17 -15.38 -15.76
N ARG A 225 -2.43 -15.90 -16.74
CA ARG A 225 -1.23 -16.70 -16.49
C ARG A 225 -0.12 -15.82 -15.95
N MET A 226 0.41 -16.14 -14.77
CA MET A 226 1.53 -15.43 -14.17
C MET A 226 2.84 -15.64 -14.94
N PRO A 227 3.73 -14.62 -15.04
CA PRO A 227 4.98 -14.68 -15.80
C PRO A 227 6.11 -15.40 -15.03
N LEU A 228 5.85 -16.57 -14.46
CA LEU A 228 6.78 -17.31 -13.58
C LEU A 228 8.13 -17.67 -14.24
N ARG A 229 8.16 -17.80 -15.56
CA ARG A 229 9.36 -18.17 -16.33
C ARG A 229 10.07 -16.97 -16.95
N ASN A 230 9.58 -15.75 -16.75
CA ASN A 230 10.16 -14.57 -17.37
C ASN A 230 11.21 -13.93 -16.42
N PRO A 231 12.49 -13.87 -16.80
CA PRO A 231 13.54 -13.31 -15.93
C PRO A 231 13.34 -11.83 -15.65
N THR A 232 12.73 -11.07 -16.59
CA THR A 232 12.42 -9.65 -16.37
C THR A 232 11.37 -9.46 -15.29
N ALA A 233 10.36 -10.33 -15.23
CA ALA A 233 9.35 -10.28 -14.18
C ALA A 233 9.98 -10.50 -12.79
N TRP A 234 10.96 -11.39 -12.67
CA TRP A 234 11.72 -11.61 -11.45
C TRP A 234 12.62 -10.43 -11.08
N LEU A 235 13.27 -9.78 -12.06
CA LEU A 235 14.06 -8.57 -11.79
C LEU A 235 13.20 -7.42 -11.30
N ILE A 236 12.03 -7.19 -11.91
CA ILE A 236 11.07 -6.19 -11.46
C ILE A 236 10.56 -6.55 -10.06
N ALA A 237 10.23 -7.82 -9.82
CA ALA A 237 9.81 -8.30 -8.51
C ALA A 237 10.90 -8.11 -7.45
N LEU A 238 12.17 -8.38 -7.76
CA LEU A 238 13.31 -8.16 -6.86
C LEU A 238 13.47 -6.68 -6.51
N PHE A 239 13.46 -5.80 -7.51
CA PHE A 239 13.54 -4.35 -7.29
C PHE A 239 12.43 -3.86 -6.34
N PHE A 240 11.20 -4.26 -6.62
CA PHE A 240 10.03 -3.87 -5.84
C PHE A 240 10.02 -4.54 -4.45
N ALA A 241 10.56 -5.75 -4.34
CA ALA A 241 10.75 -6.46 -3.08
C ALA A 241 11.74 -5.75 -2.16
N CYS A 242 12.89 -5.30 -2.70
CA CYS A 242 13.88 -4.50 -1.96
C CYS A 242 13.23 -3.19 -1.47
N ASN A 243 12.48 -2.50 -2.34
CA ASN A 243 11.78 -1.27 -1.98
C ASN A 243 10.79 -1.49 -0.82
N ASN A 244 9.94 -2.53 -0.92
CA ASN A 244 8.96 -2.83 0.11
C ASN A 244 9.62 -3.30 1.42
N LEU A 245 10.73 -4.04 1.35
CA LEU A 245 11.48 -4.46 2.52
C LEU A 245 11.95 -3.23 3.32
N VAL A 246 12.61 -2.27 2.67
CA VAL A 246 13.06 -1.03 3.32
C VAL A 246 11.86 -0.25 3.85
N PHE A 247 10.80 -0.09 3.05
CA PHE A 247 9.62 0.67 3.44
C PHE A 247 8.94 0.11 4.69
N TYR A 248 8.63 -1.19 4.72
CA TYR A 248 7.93 -1.80 5.86
C TYR A 248 8.81 -1.97 7.08
N ALA A 249 10.12 -2.18 6.91
CA ALA A 249 11.08 -2.18 8.00
C ALA A 249 11.08 -0.83 8.74
N LEU A 250 11.16 0.28 8.00
CA LEU A 250 11.15 1.63 8.59
C LEU A 250 9.76 2.02 9.13
N ILE A 251 8.66 1.64 8.49
CA ILE A 251 7.32 1.85 9.04
C ILE A 251 7.17 1.19 10.43
N ALA A 252 7.74 0.01 10.62
CA ALA A 252 7.64 -0.72 11.88
C ALA A 252 8.58 -0.17 12.94
N TRP A 253 9.83 0.11 12.58
CA TRP A 253 10.91 0.27 13.55
C TRP A 253 11.47 1.69 13.66
N LEU A 254 11.10 2.62 12.78
CA LEU A 254 11.64 3.98 12.82
C LEU A 254 11.32 4.68 14.14
N ALA A 255 10.05 4.65 14.60
CA ALA A 255 9.67 5.27 15.86
C ALA A 255 10.33 4.56 17.08
N PRO A 256 10.26 3.21 17.24
CA PRO A 256 10.97 2.51 18.32
C PRO A 256 12.47 2.79 18.35
N MET A 257 13.11 2.87 17.18
CA MET A 257 14.54 3.17 17.08
C MET A 257 14.91 4.52 17.70
N TYR A 258 14.09 5.55 17.51
CA TYR A 258 14.31 6.87 18.11
C TYR A 258 13.85 6.95 19.56
N ILE A 259 12.83 6.18 19.98
CA ILE A 259 12.45 6.04 21.38
C ILE A 259 13.59 5.44 22.20
N GLU A 260 14.26 4.38 21.71
CA GLU A 260 15.45 3.82 22.37
C GLU A 260 16.63 4.80 22.45
N ARG A 261 16.67 5.81 21.60
CA ARG A 261 17.67 6.90 21.66
C ARG A 261 17.30 8.02 22.61
N GLY A 262 16.16 7.90 23.32
CA GLY A 262 15.70 8.86 24.31
C GLY A 262 14.68 9.89 23.79
N GLU A 263 14.24 9.76 22.53
CA GLU A 263 13.17 10.60 22.01
C GLU A 263 11.83 10.23 22.64
N SER A 264 10.96 11.23 22.84
CA SER A 264 9.59 10.97 23.28
C SER A 264 8.78 10.24 22.20
N ALA A 265 7.74 9.50 22.59
CA ALA A 265 6.83 8.86 21.62
C ALA A 265 6.22 9.86 20.63
N SER A 266 5.98 11.10 21.07
CA SER A 266 5.50 12.18 20.20
C SER A 266 6.55 12.62 19.19
N SER A 267 7.81 12.81 19.60
CA SER A 267 8.93 13.19 18.73
C SER A 267 9.23 12.07 17.71
N ALA A 268 9.28 10.83 18.18
CA ALA A 268 9.47 9.65 17.31
C ALA A 268 8.32 9.49 16.31
N GLY A 269 7.08 9.80 16.72
CA GLY A 269 5.91 9.85 15.84
C GLY A 269 6.03 10.91 14.75
N LEU A 270 6.61 12.09 15.06
CA LEU A 270 6.88 13.13 14.05
C LEU A 270 7.95 12.68 13.04
N ILE A 271 8.98 11.96 13.49
CA ILE A 271 10.00 11.38 12.60
C ILE A 271 9.35 10.34 11.66
N LEU A 272 8.48 9.47 12.19
CA LEU A 272 7.72 8.53 11.35
C LEU A 272 6.76 9.26 10.41
N ALA A 273 6.16 10.36 10.84
CA ALA A 273 5.30 11.18 9.99
C ALA A 273 6.07 11.84 8.85
N SER A 274 7.29 12.34 9.10
CA SER A 274 8.15 12.89 8.04
C SER A 274 8.47 11.82 6.99
N TYR A 275 8.67 10.57 7.43
CA TYR A 275 8.85 9.42 6.55
C TYR A 275 7.60 9.18 5.68
N THR A 276 6.41 9.06 6.28
CA THR A 276 5.18 8.83 5.51
C THR A 276 4.82 9.99 4.58
N LEU A 277 5.08 11.22 5.00
CA LEU A 277 4.90 12.42 4.18
C LEU A 277 5.87 12.46 3.00
N GLY A 278 7.14 12.15 3.22
CA GLY A 278 8.15 12.03 2.17
C GLY A 278 7.74 11.03 1.09
N PHE A 279 7.28 9.85 1.51
CA PHE A 279 6.74 8.83 0.60
C PHE A 279 5.52 9.34 -0.19
N MET A 280 4.58 10.00 0.48
CA MET A 280 3.38 10.55 -0.16
C MET A 280 3.71 11.59 -1.21
N LEU A 281 4.64 12.52 -0.90
CA LEU A 281 5.03 13.60 -1.81
C LEU A 281 5.85 13.09 -3.01
N ALA A 282 6.61 12.01 -2.85
CA ALA A 282 7.36 11.41 -3.94
C ALA A 282 6.47 10.90 -5.09
N ASN A 283 5.29 10.33 -4.76
CA ASN A 283 4.42 9.72 -5.74
C ASN A 283 4.03 10.68 -6.89
N PRO A 284 3.46 11.87 -6.64
CA PRO A 284 3.14 12.81 -7.72
C PRO A 284 4.39 13.36 -8.41
N VAL A 285 5.49 13.58 -7.68
CA VAL A 285 6.73 14.14 -8.26
C VAL A 285 7.31 13.17 -9.29
N PHE A 286 7.55 11.92 -8.93
CA PHE A 286 8.09 10.92 -9.85
C PHE A 286 7.09 10.52 -10.93
N GLY A 287 5.79 10.54 -10.64
CA GLY A 287 4.73 10.33 -11.63
C GLY A 287 4.76 11.40 -12.73
N LEU A 288 4.91 12.68 -12.37
CA LEU A 288 4.99 13.80 -13.31
C LEU A 288 6.31 13.81 -14.10
N LEU A 289 7.42 13.41 -13.48
CA LEU A 289 8.73 13.32 -14.13
C LEU A 289 8.81 12.13 -15.10
N SER A 290 8.01 11.10 -14.93
CA SER A 290 8.02 9.86 -15.71
C SER A 290 7.35 10.04 -17.07
N ARG A 291 8.02 10.75 -18.00
CA ARG A 291 7.51 11.05 -19.34
C ARG A 291 8.06 10.14 -20.45
N SER A 292 9.15 9.41 -20.19
CA SER A 292 9.78 8.51 -21.15
C SER A 292 9.47 7.05 -20.84
N ASP A 293 9.52 6.19 -21.86
CA ASP A 293 9.35 4.74 -21.69
C ASP A 293 10.56 4.11 -20.96
N ASP A 294 11.75 4.70 -21.10
CA ASP A 294 12.94 4.28 -20.34
C ASP A 294 13.01 5.02 -19.00
N ARG A 295 12.66 4.31 -17.95
CA ARG A 295 12.59 4.86 -16.57
C ARG A 295 13.84 4.60 -15.74
N ARG A 296 14.89 3.96 -16.31
CA ARG A 296 16.09 3.53 -15.57
C ARG A 296 16.78 4.67 -14.83
N LEU A 297 16.90 5.85 -15.47
CA LEU A 297 17.50 7.02 -14.84
C LEU A 297 16.72 7.49 -13.62
N LEU A 298 15.39 7.55 -13.72
CA LEU A 298 14.52 7.95 -12.60
C LEU A 298 14.49 6.87 -11.51
N LEU A 299 14.53 5.59 -11.88
CA LEU A 299 14.66 4.47 -10.93
C LEU A 299 16.01 4.54 -10.19
N ALA A 300 17.10 4.81 -10.89
CA ALA A 300 18.41 5.00 -10.27
C ALA A 300 18.43 6.23 -9.36
N ALA A 301 17.85 7.35 -9.79
CA ALA A 301 17.77 8.57 -8.97
C ALA A 301 16.97 8.33 -7.68
N SER A 302 15.77 7.72 -7.78
CA SER A 302 14.94 7.41 -6.61
C SER A 302 15.64 6.42 -5.68
N SER A 303 16.28 5.37 -6.21
CA SER A 303 17.05 4.41 -5.43
C SER A 303 18.26 5.04 -4.74
N SER A 304 18.97 5.97 -5.42
CA SER A 304 20.09 6.73 -4.83
C SER A 304 19.61 7.61 -3.69
N ILE A 305 18.47 8.30 -3.83
CA ILE A 305 17.88 9.12 -2.77
C ILE A 305 17.52 8.24 -1.56
N ALA A 306 16.89 7.07 -1.79
CA ALA A 306 16.55 6.12 -0.72
C ALA A 306 17.82 5.62 0.00
N LEU A 307 18.86 5.26 -0.76
CA LEU A 307 20.15 4.82 -0.24
C LEU A 307 20.83 5.91 0.59
N LEU A 308 20.89 7.15 0.08
CA LEU A 308 21.48 8.27 0.80
C LEU A 308 20.76 8.58 2.10
N GLY A 309 19.42 8.57 2.10
CA GLY A 309 18.63 8.75 3.31
C GLY A 309 18.88 7.62 4.34
N SER A 310 18.89 6.37 3.89
CA SER A 310 19.20 5.21 4.75
C SER A 310 20.64 5.24 5.27
N LEU A 311 21.60 5.63 4.43
CA LEU A 311 23.00 5.79 4.82
C LEU A 311 23.18 6.92 5.85
N ALA A 312 22.52 8.05 5.65
CA ALA A 312 22.56 9.15 6.61
C ALA A 312 22.00 8.73 7.98
N MET A 313 20.89 7.97 8.03
CA MET A 313 20.37 7.41 9.26
C MET A 313 21.35 6.39 9.90
N ALA A 314 22.12 5.64 9.09
CA ALA A 314 23.07 4.66 9.62
C ALA A 314 24.37 5.31 10.16
N VAL A 315 24.86 6.38 9.53
CA VAL A 315 26.11 7.05 9.88
C VAL A 315 25.91 8.12 10.97
N ALA A 316 24.84 8.90 10.87
CA ALA A 316 24.56 10.02 11.75
C ALA A 316 23.06 10.07 12.11
N PRO A 317 22.56 9.09 12.87
CA PRO A 317 21.11 8.93 13.13
C PRO A 317 20.49 10.13 13.85
N ASP A 318 21.25 10.81 14.68
CA ASP A 318 20.79 11.96 15.48
C ASP A 318 20.93 13.31 14.73
N ALA A 319 21.60 13.30 13.56
CA ALA A 319 21.72 14.48 12.72
C ALA A 319 20.51 14.61 11.79
N MET A 320 19.61 15.54 12.10
CA MET A 320 18.43 15.88 11.29
C MET A 320 17.50 14.67 11.01
N PRO A 321 17.03 13.93 12.04
CA PRO A 321 16.25 12.70 11.84
C PRO A 321 15.01 12.88 10.97
N LEU A 322 14.32 14.02 11.08
CA LEU A 322 13.17 14.36 10.24
C LEU A 322 13.52 14.41 8.74
N VAL A 323 14.70 14.97 8.42
CA VAL A 323 15.14 15.15 7.04
C VAL A 323 15.63 13.83 6.45
N THR A 324 16.45 13.08 7.20
CA THR A 324 17.00 11.81 6.73
C THR A 324 15.92 10.76 6.53
N ALA A 325 14.92 10.70 7.43
CA ALA A 325 13.74 9.85 7.30
C ALA A 325 12.88 10.24 6.07
N ALA A 326 12.60 11.54 5.91
CA ALA A 326 11.84 12.03 4.76
C ALA A 326 12.57 11.75 3.44
N LEU A 327 13.90 11.89 3.40
CA LEU A 327 14.73 11.63 2.23
C LEU A 327 14.69 10.14 1.84
N ALA A 328 14.89 9.24 2.80
CA ALA A 328 14.78 7.79 2.56
C ALA A 328 13.40 7.43 2.01
N ALA A 329 12.35 8.01 2.58
CA ALA A 329 10.98 7.78 2.15
C ALA A 329 10.67 8.39 0.78
N PHE A 330 11.20 9.56 0.47
CA PHE A 330 11.04 10.19 -0.85
C PHE A 330 11.66 9.32 -1.95
N GLY A 331 12.82 8.73 -1.68
CA GLY A 331 13.44 7.77 -2.58
C GLY A 331 12.60 6.50 -2.76
N THR A 332 12.17 5.87 -1.67
CA THR A 332 11.35 4.64 -1.74
C THR A 332 9.97 4.91 -2.35
N GLY A 333 9.36 6.08 -2.14
CA GLY A 333 8.10 6.48 -2.77
C GLY A 333 8.23 6.67 -4.28
N GLY A 334 9.33 7.29 -4.73
CA GLY A 334 9.65 7.40 -6.16
C GLY A 334 9.86 6.04 -6.81
N ALA A 335 10.64 5.17 -6.17
CA ALA A 335 10.86 3.79 -6.61
C ALA A 335 9.57 2.97 -6.65
N PHE A 336 8.66 3.18 -5.68
CA PHE A 336 7.33 2.56 -5.67
C PHE A 336 6.49 2.99 -6.87
N THR A 337 6.39 4.31 -7.11
CA THR A 337 5.58 4.85 -8.22
C THR A 337 6.07 4.36 -9.57
N LEU A 338 7.38 4.43 -9.81
CA LEU A 338 7.99 3.97 -11.05
C LEU A 338 7.93 2.44 -11.19
N GLY A 339 8.17 1.72 -10.10
CA GLY A 339 8.11 0.26 -10.05
C GLY A 339 6.73 -0.30 -10.41
N MET A 340 5.65 0.41 -10.03
CA MET A 340 4.28 0.04 -10.37
C MET A 340 3.98 0.13 -11.88
N THR A 341 4.74 0.90 -12.64
CA THR A 341 4.56 1.01 -14.10
C THR A 341 5.36 -0.04 -14.88
N LEU A 342 6.44 -0.60 -14.30
CA LEU A 342 7.29 -1.58 -14.98
C LEU A 342 6.55 -2.84 -15.49
N PRO A 343 5.60 -3.42 -14.75
CA PRO A 343 4.77 -4.51 -15.27
C PRO A 343 3.98 -4.11 -16.51
N LEU A 344 3.48 -2.88 -16.57
CA LEU A 344 2.71 -2.36 -17.69
C LEU A 344 3.60 -2.13 -18.92
N ASP A 345 4.81 -1.61 -18.71
CA ASP A 345 5.79 -1.33 -19.78
C ASP A 345 6.36 -2.62 -20.42
N ASN A 346 6.25 -3.77 -19.74
CA ASN A 346 6.79 -5.05 -20.20
C ASN A 346 5.73 -6.07 -20.64
N ALA A 347 4.44 -5.78 -20.45
CA ALA A 347 3.35 -6.62 -20.89
C ALA A 347 2.87 -6.25 -22.29
N SER A 348 2.48 -7.26 -23.08
CA SER A 348 2.02 -7.08 -24.47
C SER A 348 0.52 -6.80 -24.55
N THR A 349 -0.26 -7.24 -23.56
CA THR A 349 -1.72 -7.07 -23.49
C THR A 349 -2.16 -6.58 -22.11
N PRO A 350 -3.35 -5.95 -21.99
CA PRO A 350 -3.89 -5.52 -20.70
C PRO A 350 -4.07 -6.67 -19.70
N GLU A 351 -4.42 -7.85 -20.18
CA GLU A 351 -4.59 -9.06 -19.35
C GLU A 351 -3.23 -9.55 -18.82
N GLU A 352 -2.21 -9.55 -19.67
CA GLU A 352 -0.84 -9.87 -19.30
C GLU A 352 -0.31 -8.86 -18.29
N ALA A 353 -0.58 -7.56 -18.46
CA ALA A 353 -0.20 -6.50 -17.51
C ALA A 353 -0.78 -6.75 -16.12
N GLY A 354 -2.03 -7.20 -16.06
CA GLY A 354 -2.67 -7.60 -14.80
C GLY A 354 -1.96 -8.77 -14.13
N ALA A 355 -1.55 -9.80 -14.88
CA ALA A 355 -0.82 -10.95 -14.37
C ALA A 355 0.58 -10.58 -13.87
N TRP A 356 1.30 -9.73 -14.61
CA TRP A 356 2.61 -9.22 -14.21
C TRP A 356 2.52 -8.41 -12.90
N THR A 357 1.54 -7.49 -12.83
CA THR A 357 1.31 -6.68 -11.63
C THR A 357 0.99 -7.57 -10.43
N ALA A 358 0.10 -8.55 -10.57
CA ALA A 358 -0.26 -9.46 -9.49
C ALA A 358 0.95 -10.27 -9.01
N PHE A 359 1.77 -10.77 -9.93
CA PHE A 359 3.01 -11.50 -9.62
C PHE A 359 4.01 -10.64 -8.87
N VAL A 360 4.31 -9.43 -9.39
CA VAL A 360 5.26 -8.50 -8.77
C VAL A 360 4.78 -8.08 -7.38
N MET A 361 3.49 -7.76 -7.22
CA MET A 361 2.92 -7.40 -5.93
C MET A 361 3.01 -8.53 -4.91
N LEU A 362 2.65 -9.77 -5.31
CA LEU A 362 2.75 -10.93 -4.44
C LEU A 362 4.18 -11.10 -3.92
N GLN A 363 5.16 -11.17 -4.83
CA GLN A 363 6.56 -11.36 -4.45
C GLN A 363 7.08 -10.22 -3.57
N SER A 364 6.74 -8.98 -3.92
CA SER A 364 7.21 -7.81 -3.20
C SER A 364 6.65 -7.72 -1.77
N TYR A 365 5.39 -8.08 -1.56
CA TYR A 365 4.81 -8.11 -0.22
C TYR A 365 5.32 -9.28 0.62
N LEU A 366 5.56 -10.46 0.00
CA LEU A 366 6.15 -11.61 0.70
C LEU A 366 7.55 -11.27 1.24
N VAL A 367 8.41 -10.69 0.39
CA VAL A 367 9.76 -10.26 0.79
C VAL A 367 9.70 -9.02 1.69
N GLY A 368 8.82 -8.07 1.39
CA GLY A 368 8.61 -6.86 2.19
C GLY A 368 8.19 -7.17 3.64
N ALA A 369 7.40 -8.23 3.84
CA ALA A 369 7.03 -8.72 5.17
C ALA A 369 8.23 -9.24 5.99
N ALA A 370 9.32 -9.67 5.32
CA ALA A 370 10.55 -10.07 6.01
C ALA A 370 11.31 -8.86 6.59
N GLY A 371 11.10 -7.64 6.07
CA GLY A 371 11.80 -6.44 6.52
C GLY A 371 11.68 -6.18 8.03
N PRO A 372 10.46 -6.02 8.57
CA PRO A 372 10.28 -5.87 10.02
C PRO A 372 10.87 -7.01 10.84
N LEU A 373 10.72 -8.27 10.39
CA LEU A 373 11.27 -9.44 11.07
C LEU A 373 12.79 -9.40 11.15
N LEU A 374 13.45 -9.10 10.03
CA LEU A 374 14.91 -9.03 9.97
C LEU A 374 15.46 -7.93 10.89
N VAL A 375 14.80 -6.75 10.91
CA VAL A 375 15.20 -5.67 11.82
C VAL A 375 15.00 -6.06 13.27
N GLY A 376 13.86 -6.65 13.64
CA GLY A 376 13.59 -7.13 15.00
C GLY A 376 14.58 -8.20 15.45
N TYR A 377 14.87 -9.18 14.58
CA TYR A 377 15.86 -10.23 14.84
C TYR A 377 17.29 -9.68 15.04
N LEU A 378 17.70 -8.75 14.17
CA LEU A 378 19.02 -8.10 14.30
C LEU A 378 19.10 -7.25 15.57
N ARG A 379 18.00 -6.61 15.98
CA ARG A 379 17.94 -5.86 17.25
C ARG A 379 18.08 -6.80 18.46
N ASP A 380 17.36 -7.92 18.46
CA ASP A 380 17.43 -8.92 19.53
C ASP A 380 18.84 -9.56 19.63
N SER A 381 19.48 -9.83 18.49
CA SER A 381 20.79 -10.50 18.44
C SER A 381 21.97 -9.57 18.71
N ALA A 382 21.93 -8.33 18.21
CA ALA A 382 23.03 -7.37 18.32
C ALA A 382 22.90 -6.43 19.55
N GLY A 383 21.71 -6.36 20.16
CA GLY A 383 21.44 -5.44 21.27
C GLY A 383 21.22 -3.98 20.88
N HIS A 384 21.26 -3.64 19.57
CA HIS A 384 21.08 -2.29 19.04
C HIS A 384 20.62 -2.31 17.58
N PHE A 385 20.01 -1.21 17.10
CA PHE A 385 19.49 -1.10 15.73
C PHE A 385 20.54 -0.83 14.65
N GLN A 386 21.82 -0.61 15.01
CA GLN A 386 22.85 -0.21 14.06
C GLN A 386 23.07 -1.25 12.94
N SER A 387 23.09 -2.55 13.27
CA SER A 387 23.21 -3.63 12.30
C SER A 387 22.02 -3.69 11.34
N ALA A 388 20.83 -3.41 11.85
CA ALA A 388 19.61 -3.33 11.02
C ALA A 388 19.67 -2.15 10.04
N LEU A 389 20.17 -0.98 10.45
CA LEU A 389 20.35 0.16 9.55
C LEU A 389 21.33 -0.18 8.41
N TRP A 390 22.44 -0.86 8.70
CA TRP A 390 23.37 -1.30 7.67
C TRP A 390 22.76 -2.35 6.72
N LEU A 391 21.87 -3.23 7.21
CA LEU A 391 21.09 -4.12 6.35
C LEU A 391 20.23 -3.31 5.36
N LEU A 392 19.52 -2.26 5.84
CA LEU A 392 18.68 -1.43 4.96
C LEU A 392 19.53 -0.66 3.92
N VAL A 393 20.73 -0.20 4.29
CA VAL A 393 21.69 0.38 3.36
C VAL A 393 22.10 -0.64 2.29
N ALA A 394 22.43 -1.88 2.68
CA ALA A 394 22.80 -2.94 1.74
C ALA A 394 21.66 -3.28 0.77
N VAL A 395 20.40 -3.33 1.28
CA VAL A 395 19.21 -3.55 0.44
C VAL A 395 18.97 -2.38 -0.51
N GLY A 396 19.16 -1.13 -0.05
CA GLY A 396 19.08 0.06 -0.88
C GLY A 396 20.16 0.06 -1.98
N ALA A 397 21.37 -0.38 -1.67
CA ALA A 397 22.45 -0.55 -2.66
C ALA A 397 22.10 -1.64 -3.68
N LEU A 398 21.56 -2.78 -3.24
CA LEU A 398 21.08 -3.84 -4.14
C LEU A 398 19.98 -3.32 -5.06
N MET A 399 19.02 -2.54 -4.53
CA MET A 399 17.96 -1.91 -5.32
C MET A 399 18.55 -1.02 -6.42
N LEU A 400 19.57 -0.20 -6.10
CA LEU A 400 20.25 0.65 -7.07
C LEU A 400 21.01 -0.18 -8.12
N LEU A 401 21.70 -1.24 -7.71
CA LEU A 401 22.44 -2.15 -8.61
C LEU A 401 21.53 -2.88 -9.62
N VAL A 402 20.29 -3.12 -9.28
CA VAL A 402 19.32 -3.79 -10.17
C VAL A 402 18.78 -2.82 -11.25
N THR A 403 18.80 -1.50 -11.02
CA THR A 403 18.18 -0.51 -11.94
C THR A 403 18.65 -0.57 -13.39
N PRO A 404 19.96 -0.79 -13.73
CA PRO A 404 20.41 -0.84 -15.12
C PRO A 404 19.82 -2.00 -15.91
N PHE A 405 19.42 -3.07 -15.22
CA PHE A 405 18.87 -4.29 -15.84
C PHE A 405 17.35 -4.21 -16.09
N LEU A 406 16.67 -3.17 -15.59
CA LEU A 406 15.23 -2.95 -15.75
C LEU A 406 14.91 -2.26 -17.10
N GLN A 407 15.36 -2.87 -18.19
CA GLN A 407 15.14 -2.34 -19.56
C GLN A 407 13.68 -2.57 -20.00
N PRO A 408 13.02 -1.56 -20.60
CA PRO A 408 11.72 -1.76 -21.22
C PRO A 408 11.80 -2.70 -22.42
N TYR A 409 10.70 -3.40 -22.71
CA TYR A 409 10.65 -4.39 -23.80
C TYR A 409 11.03 -3.81 -25.17
N CYS A 410 10.67 -2.55 -25.45
CA CYS A 410 11.00 -1.87 -26.71
C CYS A 410 12.51 -1.68 -26.97
N CYS A 411 13.34 -1.65 -25.93
CA CYS A 411 14.80 -1.44 -26.06
C CYS A 411 15.61 -2.74 -26.13
N ARG A 412 14.94 -3.89 -26.18
CA ARG A 412 15.58 -5.24 -26.28
C ARG A 412 15.71 -5.77 -27.69
N ARG A 413 15.30 -4.98 -28.71
CA ARG A 413 15.45 -5.33 -30.12
C ARG A 413 16.73 -4.71 -30.70
#